data_daa68d5f31fd0f10675099bcad4a2054
#
_entry.id   daa68d5f31fd0f10675099bcad4a2054
#
_cell.length_a   1.000
_cell.length_b   1.000
_cell.length_c   1.000
_cell.angle_alpha   90.00
_cell.angle_beta   90.00
_cell.angle_gamma   90.00
#
_symmetry.space_group_name_H-M   'P 1'
#
loop_
_entity.id
_entity.type
_entity.pdbx_description
1 polymer ?
#
loop_
_entity_poly.entity_id
_entity_poly.type
_entity_poly.pdbx_seq_one_letter_code
_entity_poly.pdbx_strand_id
1 'polypeptide(L)'
;MRSLAPILLAALIYTGLTLVVSNSYYQLMLTLVLVWASFGLSWNILSGYTGLISFGHAAFFGLGAYTTALGQIYFDLTPWLLIPIAAAIGAVSGLLVGFPTFRLRGHYFALAMLAYPLAMLYVFEWLGYQELTLPIKREAPFAYMQFSDPRLYTLVALGLLLGIVLITRAVERSRFGMALLAIKQNEAAAEAAGINTLAWKLRSIVLSGAIAGAVGAFYAVVLLVVTPSSVFGMLVSAQALTVAMFGGVGTLWGPLIGAAALIPVGEILNAELSARLPGIQGVIYGVAIIVVILVAPEGIFWTLRDRMKRSARATAGILPDLTAPATSPAPNAPASIVRLQRITSREVLLSVRGLSKSFGGLKAVQDVNFDVHHGTILGIIGPNGAGKTTLFNLLNGFLPPSSGEVMLDGRNMIGCKPHVLCRAGVGRTFQIMRPFARMSVRDNVRVGAYVQAASEQEAHRLAADAVNRVGLSQVADRVAAELTTKQLRLMEIARALAGKPRLLLLDETLAGLGHGEVDEVTAVVQRLAREGITIAIIEHTMLSMVRLVDRFLVLDHGAVLADGEPQHITRDQRVIEAYLGKKWVAYAQT
;
A
#
# COMPACT_ATOMS: atom_id res chain seq x y z
N MET A 1 14.19 -0.09 -19.07
CA MET A 1 13.39 -1.29 -19.43
C MET A 1 14.04 -2.51 -18.79
N ARG A 2 13.47 -3.08 -17.71
CA ARG A 2 14.00 -4.35 -17.17
C ARG A 2 13.60 -5.45 -18.15
N SER A 3 14.57 -6.13 -18.76
CA SER A 3 14.37 -7.14 -19.81
C SER A 3 13.57 -8.35 -19.30
N LEU A 4 12.86 -9.06 -20.20
CA LEU A 4 12.28 -10.38 -19.92
C LEU A 4 13.38 -11.47 -19.92
N ALA A 5 14.57 -11.13 -20.42
CA ALA A 5 15.69 -12.04 -20.57
C ALA A 5 15.99 -12.92 -19.33
N PRO A 6 16.06 -12.41 -18.10
CA PRO A 6 16.35 -13.25 -16.94
C PRO A 6 15.24 -14.28 -16.64
N ILE A 7 13.98 -13.95 -16.93
CA ILE A 7 12.85 -14.88 -16.75
C ILE A 7 12.93 -16.00 -17.80
N LEU A 8 13.17 -15.62 -19.06
CA LEU A 8 13.31 -16.58 -20.15
C LEU A 8 14.55 -17.48 -19.98
N LEU A 9 15.66 -16.91 -19.49
CA LEU A 9 16.85 -17.68 -19.19
C LEU A 9 16.60 -18.69 -18.07
N ALA A 10 15.93 -18.27 -16.98
CA ALA A 10 15.57 -19.17 -15.89
C ALA A 10 14.65 -20.29 -16.35
N ALA A 11 13.67 -19.97 -17.20
CA ALA A 11 12.76 -20.97 -17.79
C ALA A 11 13.50 -21.95 -18.71
N LEU A 12 14.45 -21.47 -19.52
CA LEU A 12 15.29 -22.32 -20.39
C LEU A 12 16.16 -23.27 -19.58
N ILE A 13 16.82 -22.76 -18.53
CA ILE A 13 17.65 -23.57 -17.62
C ILE A 13 16.77 -24.64 -16.95
N TYR A 14 15.56 -24.27 -16.48
CA TYR A 14 14.66 -25.21 -15.83
C TYR A 14 14.16 -26.28 -16.80
N THR A 15 13.85 -25.92 -18.03
CA THR A 15 13.50 -26.87 -19.11
C THR A 15 14.66 -27.83 -19.37
N GLY A 16 15.88 -27.32 -19.49
CA GLY A 16 17.07 -28.16 -19.65
C GLY A 16 17.24 -29.15 -18.50
N LEU A 17 17.07 -28.70 -17.25
CA LEU A 17 17.13 -29.57 -16.07
C LEU A 17 16.03 -30.66 -16.13
N THR A 18 14.79 -30.29 -16.50
CA THR A 18 13.67 -31.24 -16.66
C THR A 18 13.99 -32.34 -17.69
N LEU A 19 14.66 -32.00 -18.78
CA LEU A 19 14.99 -32.98 -19.84
C LEU A 19 16.11 -33.93 -19.42
N VAL A 20 17.07 -33.48 -18.60
CA VAL A 20 18.22 -34.27 -18.13
C VAL A 20 17.82 -35.23 -17.00
N VAL A 21 16.94 -34.82 -16.08
CA VAL A 21 16.49 -35.67 -14.97
C VAL A 21 15.56 -36.77 -15.52
N SER A 22 15.85 -38.04 -15.21
CA SER A 22 15.06 -39.20 -15.65
C SER A 22 14.27 -39.87 -14.50
N ASN A 23 14.65 -39.65 -13.26
CA ASN A 23 14.02 -40.25 -12.09
C ASN A 23 12.68 -39.59 -11.79
N SER A 24 11.61 -40.40 -11.71
CA SER A 24 10.22 -39.91 -11.51
C SER A 24 10.04 -39.15 -10.18
N TYR A 25 10.74 -39.53 -9.13
CA TYR A 25 10.70 -38.83 -7.84
C TYR A 25 11.24 -37.41 -7.95
N TYR A 26 12.40 -37.24 -8.57
CA TYR A 26 12.97 -35.91 -8.80
C TYR A 26 12.16 -35.09 -9.80
N GLN A 27 11.49 -35.73 -10.77
CA GLN A 27 10.55 -35.03 -11.66
C GLN A 27 9.33 -34.49 -10.90
N LEU A 28 8.75 -35.30 -10.00
CA LEU A 28 7.67 -34.83 -9.14
C LEU A 28 8.13 -33.66 -8.26
N MET A 29 9.33 -33.75 -7.66
CA MET A 29 9.91 -32.68 -6.85
C MET A 29 10.08 -31.38 -7.67
N LEU A 30 10.58 -31.46 -8.91
CA LEU A 30 10.69 -30.31 -9.81
C LEU A 30 9.30 -29.72 -10.11
N THR A 31 8.28 -30.56 -10.34
CA THR A 31 6.91 -30.09 -10.53
C THR A 31 6.38 -29.34 -9.30
N LEU A 32 6.59 -29.92 -8.10
CA LEU A 32 6.15 -29.30 -6.84
C LEU A 32 6.85 -27.97 -6.57
N VAL A 33 8.14 -27.81 -6.90
CA VAL A 33 8.84 -26.51 -6.82
C VAL A 33 8.07 -25.43 -7.61
N LEU A 34 7.65 -25.73 -8.84
CA LEU A 34 6.92 -24.79 -9.68
C LEU A 34 5.50 -24.50 -9.16
N VAL A 35 4.81 -25.53 -8.64
CA VAL A 35 3.48 -25.38 -8.01
C VAL A 35 3.57 -24.47 -6.78
N TRP A 36 4.51 -24.72 -5.87
CA TRP A 36 4.66 -23.93 -4.66
C TRP A 36 5.21 -22.52 -4.94
N ALA A 37 6.04 -22.35 -5.96
CA ALA A 37 6.44 -21.02 -6.44
C ALA A 37 5.23 -20.22 -6.95
N SER A 38 4.36 -20.88 -7.73
CA SER A 38 3.12 -20.30 -8.26
C SER A 38 2.15 -19.92 -7.13
N PHE A 39 1.97 -20.78 -6.15
CA PHE A 39 1.13 -20.53 -4.99
C PHE A 39 1.73 -19.44 -4.08
N GLY A 40 3.05 -19.42 -3.88
CA GLY A 40 3.75 -18.36 -3.20
C GLY A 40 3.61 -17.00 -3.89
N LEU A 41 3.62 -16.95 -5.24
CA LEU A 41 3.32 -15.73 -6.01
C LEU A 41 1.88 -15.26 -5.82
N SER A 42 0.91 -16.17 -5.78
CA SER A 42 -0.48 -15.87 -5.45
C SER A 42 -0.58 -15.18 -4.09
N TRP A 43 0.01 -15.79 -3.05
CA TRP A 43 0.06 -15.20 -1.70
C TRP A 43 0.74 -13.83 -1.69
N ASN A 44 1.82 -13.69 -2.44
CA ASN A 44 2.61 -12.47 -2.53
C ASN A 44 1.84 -11.29 -3.17
N ILE A 45 0.93 -11.55 -4.12
CA ILE A 45 0.06 -10.53 -4.73
C ILE A 45 -0.84 -9.87 -3.67
N LEU A 46 -1.42 -10.64 -2.75
CA LEU A 46 -2.18 -10.06 -1.65
C LEU A 46 -1.23 -9.58 -0.55
N SER A 47 -0.55 -10.50 0.11
CA SER A 47 0.16 -10.21 1.36
C SER A 47 1.46 -9.44 1.13
N GLY A 48 2.19 -9.79 0.08
CA GLY A 48 3.47 -9.15 -0.24
C GLY A 48 3.33 -7.69 -0.67
N TYR A 49 2.33 -7.38 -1.49
CA TYR A 49 2.14 -6.02 -2.01
C TYR A 49 1.23 -5.14 -1.14
N THR A 50 0.31 -5.70 -0.34
CA THR A 50 -0.56 -4.89 0.56
C THR A 50 -0.06 -4.81 1.99
N GLY A 51 0.85 -5.71 2.41
CA GLY A 51 1.31 -5.84 3.78
C GLY A 51 0.34 -6.57 4.72
N LEU A 52 -0.77 -7.09 4.21
CA LEU A 52 -1.75 -7.84 4.99
C LEU A 52 -1.37 -9.32 5.02
N ILE A 53 -0.96 -9.84 6.17
CA ILE A 53 -0.56 -11.26 6.28
C ILE A 53 -1.81 -12.15 6.25
N SER A 54 -1.95 -12.95 5.19
CA SER A 54 -3.07 -13.87 5.00
C SER A 54 -2.65 -15.31 5.30
N PHE A 55 -3.36 -15.93 6.21
CA PHE A 55 -3.30 -17.39 6.47
C PHE A 55 -4.43 -18.15 5.78
N GLY A 56 -5.25 -17.48 4.98
CA GLY A 56 -6.45 -18.03 4.36
C GLY A 56 -6.25 -18.59 2.95
N HIS A 57 -5.04 -18.55 2.39
CA HIS A 57 -4.83 -18.92 0.99
C HIS A 57 -5.10 -20.39 0.68
N ALA A 58 -4.96 -21.28 1.68
CA ALA A 58 -5.33 -22.68 1.54
C ALA A 58 -6.83 -22.86 1.20
N ALA A 59 -7.71 -21.94 1.62
CA ALA A 59 -9.12 -22.01 1.24
C ALA A 59 -9.32 -21.90 -0.27
N PHE A 60 -8.64 -20.96 -0.93
CA PHE A 60 -8.72 -20.76 -2.39
C PHE A 60 -8.07 -21.92 -3.15
N PHE A 61 -6.91 -22.36 -2.67
CA PHE A 61 -6.18 -23.49 -3.22
C PHE A 61 -7.00 -24.79 -3.15
N GLY A 62 -7.56 -25.11 -1.97
CA GLY A 62 -8.36 -26.28 -1.75
C GLY A 62 -9.66 -26.29 -2.56
N LEU A 63 -10.35 -25.14 -2.64
CA LEU A 63 -11.52 -25.01 -3.51
C LEU A 63 -11.16 -25.30 -4.97
N GLY A 64 -10.01 -24.85 -5.45
CA GLY A 64 -9.51 -25.18 -6.78
C GLY A 64 -9.25 -26.68 -6.97
N ALA A 65 -8.60 -27.32 -6.01
CA ALA A 65 -8.34 -28.76 -6.03
C ALA A 65 -9.63 -29.59 -6.06
N TYR A 66 -10.59 -29.27 -5.19
CA TYR A 66 -11.89 -29.93 -5.15
C TYR A 66 -12.74 -29.65 -6.39
N THR A 67 -12.63 -28.45 -6.99
CA THR A 67 -13.29 -28.16 -8.28
C THR A 67 -12.83 -29.14 -9.36
N THR A 68 -11.52 -29.42 -9.41
CA THR A 68 -10.99 -30.38 -10.38
C THR A 68 -11.39 -31.81 -10.05
N ALA A 69 -11.29 -32.24 -8.80
CA ALA A 69 -11.65 -33.59 -8.39
C ALA A 69 -13.13 -33.88 -8.64
N LEU A 70 -14.03 -33.03 -8.16
CA LEU A 70 -15.48 -33.20 -8.34
C LEU A 70 -15.89 -33.03 -9.82
N GLY A 71 -15.27 -32.10 -10.54
CA GLY A 71 -15.53 -31.87 -11.97
C GLY A 71 -15.18 -33.07 -12.83
N GLN A 72 -14.10 -33.78 -12.53
CA GLN A 72 -13.73 -35.01 -13.21
C GLN A 72 -14.60 -36.20 -12.80
N ILE A 73 -14.86 -36.35 -11.50
CA ILE A 73 -15.61 -37.51 -10.97
C ILE A 73 -17.07 -37.48 -11.43
N TYR A 74 -17.76 -36.35 -11.31
CA TYR A 74 -19.20 -36.27 -11.54
C TYR A 74 -19.59 -35.78 -12.94
N PHE A 75 -18.74 -34.99 -13.60
CA PHE A 75 -19.07 -34.35 -14.88
C PHE A 75 -18.14 -34.80 -16.02
N ASP A 76 -17.14 -35.62 -15.74
CA ASP A 76 -16.13 -36.08 -16.70
C ASP A 76 -15.45 -34.96 -17.49
N LEU A 77 -15.28 -33.78 -16.84
CA LEU A 77 -14.70 -32.60 -17.48
C LEU A 77 -13.17 -32.67 -17.51
N THR A 78 -12.59 -32.16 -18.59
CA THR A 78 -11.14 -32.08 -18.74
C THR A 78 -10.52 -31.06 -17.79
N PRO A 79 -9.33 -31.33 -17.19
CA PRO A 79 -8.60 -30.36 -16.34
C PRO A 79 -8.30 -29.04 -17.04
N TRP A 80 -8.12 -29.03 -18.36
CA TRP A 80 -7.93 -27.80 -19.13
C TRP A 80 -9.07 -26.81 -18.98
N LEU A 81 -10.30 -27.29 -18.85
CA LEU A 81 -11.50 -26.49 -18.58
C LEU A 81 -11.66 -26.21 -17.10
N LEU A 82 -11.31 -27.20 -16.24
CA LEU A 82 -11.49 -27.08 -14.80
C LEU A 82 -10.52 -26.09 -14.16
N ILE A 83 -9.29 -25.93 -14.65
CA ILE A 83 -8.32 -24.92 -14.17
C ILE A 83 -8.88 -23.48 -14.29
N PRO A 84 -9.40 -23.03 -15.44
CA PRO A 84 -10.07 -21.72 -15.54
C PRO A 84 -11.31 -21.58 -14.63
N ILE A 85 -12.12 -22.65 -14.51
CA ILE A 85 -13.28 -22.66 -13.62
C ILE A 85 -12.84 -22.54 -12.16
N ALA A 86 -11.80 -23.26 -11.75
CA ALA A 86 -11.21 -23.18 -10.42
C ALA A 86 -10.62 -21.78 -10.14
N ALA A 87 -10.01 -21.15 -11.15
CA ALA A 87 -9.59 -19.76 -11.04
C ALA A 87 -10.77 -18.82 -10.78
N ALA A 88 -11.88 -19.00 -11.49
CA ALA A 88 -13.10 -18.20 -11.30
C ALA A 88 -13.70 -18.43 -9.89
N ILE A 89 -13.78 -19.69 -9.43
CA ILE A 89 -14.24 -20.03 -8.08
C ILE A 89 -13.32 -19.42 -7.03
N GLY A 90 -12.00 -19.49 -7.21
CA GLY A 90 -11.00 -18.86 -6.35
C GLY A 90 -11.14 -17.33 -6.31
N ALA A 91 -11.44 -16.70 -7.43
CA ALA A 91 -11.71 -15.26 -7.52
C ALA A 91 -12.97 -14.86 -6.74
N VAL A 92 -14.07 -15.59 -6.95
CA VAL A 92 -15.36 -15.35 -6.27
C VAL A 92 -15.22 -15.57 -4.76
N SER A 93 -14.59 -16.68 -4.34
CA SER A 93 -14.34 -16.94 -2.92
C SER A 93 -13.43 -15.87 -2.31
N GLY A 94 -12.43 -15.40 -3.03
CA GLY A 94 -11.59 -14.27 -2.62
C GLY A 94 -12.41 -12.99 -2.40
N LEU A 95 -13.38 -12.69 -3.25
CA LEU A 95 -14.28 -11.55 -3.07
C LEU A 95 -15.18 -11.73 -1.83
N LEU A 96 -15.80 -12.90 -1.68
CA LEU A 96 -16.70 -13.23 -0.57
C LEU A 96 -15.98 -13.16 0.79
N VAL A 97 -14.77 -13.72 0.85
CA VAL A 97 -13.92 -13.68 2.05
C VAL A 97 -13.36 -12.29 2.31
N GLY A 98 -12.87 -11.60 1.27
CA GLY A 98 -12.21 -10.31 1.39
C GLY A 98 -13.15 -9.18 1.81
N PHE A 99 -14.40 -9.18 1.34
CA PHE A 99 -15.34 -8.08 1.61
C PHE A 99 -15.62 -7.87 3.11
N PRO A 100 -15.94 -8.88 3.93
CA PRO A 100 -16.09 -8.71 5.38
C PRO A 100 -14.74 -8.54 6.07
N THR A 101 -13.70 -9.27 5.63
CA THR A 101 -12.43 -9.37 6.34
C THR A 101 -11.62 -8.07 6.28
N PHE A 102 -11.65 -7.32 5.17
CA PHE A 102 -10.94 -6.04 5.06
C PHE A 102 -11.54 -4.89 5.89
N ARG A 103 -12.66 -5.11 6.56
CA ARG A 103 -13.19 -4.20 7.58
C ARG A 103 -12.48 -4.37 8.92
N LEU A 104 -11.84 -5.51 9.13
CA LEU A 104 -11.06 -5.82 10.32
C LEU A 104 -9.66 -5.20 10.22
N ARG A 105 -9.07 -4.86 11.35
CA ARG A 105 -7.74 -4.23 11.41
C ARG A 105 -6.76 -5.12 12.20
N GLY A 106 -5.49 -5.04 11.83
CA GLY A 106 -4.40 -5.68 12.55
C GLY A 106 -4.55 -7.20 12.67
N HIS A 107 -4.42 -7.71 13.89
CA HIS A 107 -4.45 -9.15 14.17
C HIS A 107 -5.79 -9.82 13.88
N TYR A 108 -6.91 -9.08 13.98
CA TYR A 108 -8.24 -9.63 13.68
C TYR A 108 -8.39 -10.03 12.21
N PHE A 109 -7.72 -9.33 11.29
CA PHE A 109 -7.66 -9.72 9.89
C PHE A 109 -7.00 -11.09 9.73
N ALA A 110 -5.83 -11.30 10.33
CA ALA A 110 -5.07 -12.54 10.23
C ALA A 110 -5.84 -13.74 10.81
N LEU A 111 -6.49 -13.54 11.98
CA LEU A 111 -7.31 -14.57 12.63
C LEU A 111 -8.54 -14.92 11.79
N ALA A 112 -9.25 -13.93 11.25
CA ALA A 112 -10.38 -14.19 10.37
C ALA A 112 -9.95 -14.96 9.12
N MET A 113 -8.81 -14.59 8.50
CA MET A 113 -8.29 -15.31 7.35
C MET A 113 -7.91 -16.75 7.65
N LEU A 114 -7.43 -17.06 8.86
CA LEU A 114 -7.11 -18.41 9.30
C LEU A 114 -8.39 -19.29 9.47
N ALA A 115 -9.50 -18.69 9.86
CA ALA A 115 -10.74 -19.42 10.09
C ALA A 115 -11.34 -20.00 8.79
N TYR A 116 -11.13 -19.39 7.63
CA TYR A 116 -11.75 -19.82 6.37
C TYR A 116 -11.25 -21.20 5.90
N PRO A 117 -9.94 -21.48 5.77
CA PRO A 117 -9.50 -22.81 5.37
C PRO A 117 -9.89 -23.87 6.39
N LEU A 118 -9.87 -23.54 7.69
CA LEU A 118 -10.31 -24.46 8.74
C LEU A 118 -11.81 -24.79 8.62
N ALA A 119 -12.64 -23.78 8.36
CA ALA A 119 -14.07 -24.00 8.11
C ALA A 119 -14.30 -24.88 6.87
N MET A 120 -13.56 -24.60 5.76
CA MET A 120 -13.66 -25.42 4.54
C MET A 120 -13.23 -26.86 4.80
N LEU A 121 -12.17 -27.10 5.55
CA LEU A 121 -11.71 -28.42 5.91
C LEU A 121 -12.86 -29.24 6.55
N TYR A 122 -13.48 -28.72 7.61
CA TYR A 122 -14.58 -29.41 8.29
C TYR A 122 -15.86 -29.52 7.45
N VAL A 123 -16.16 -28.52 6.60
CA VAL A 123 -17.32 -28.58 5.69
C VAL A 123 -17.15 -29.72 4.69
N PHE A 124 -15.97 -29.88 4.08
CA PHE A 124 -15.72 -30.94 3.11
C PHE A 124 -15.65 -32.33 3.76
N GLU A 125 -15.12 -32.44 5.00
CA GLU A 125 -15.21 -33.66 5.80
C GLU A 125 -16.67 -34.04 6.11
N TRP A 126 -17.50 -33.05 6.53
CA TRP A 126 -18.91 -33.25 6.83
C TRP A 126 -19.72 -33.64 5.59
N LEU A 127 -19.39 -33.11 4.42
CA LEU A 127 -20.01 -33.48 3.13
C LEU A 127 -19.60 -34.90 2.67
N GLY A 128 -18.71 -35.59 3.38
CA GLY A 128 -18.24 -36.93 3.04
C GLY A 128 -17.10 -36.95 2.00
N TYR A 129 -16.53 -35.81 1.65
CA TYR A 129 -15.42 -35.73 0.68
C TYR A 129 -14.06 -35.85 1.37
N GLN A 130 -13.89 -36.89 2.19
CA GLN A 130 -12.67 -37.10 3.00
C GLN A 130 -11.49 -37.52 2.15
N GLU A 131 -11.72 -38.32 1.10
CA GLU A 131 -10.69 -38.73 0.15
C GLU A 131 -11.33 -38.86 -1.24
N LEU A 132 -10.84 -38.08 -2.17
CA LEU A 132 -11.28 -38.14 -3.56
C LEU A 132 -10.09 -38.55 -4.44
N THR A 133 -10.22 -39.70 -5.10
CA THR A 133 -9.27 -40.16 -6.09
C THR A 133 -9.79 -39.81 -7.49
N LEU A 134 -8.98 -39.12 -8.27
CA LEU A 134 -9.33 -38.74 -9.64
C LEU A 134 -9.41 -40.00 -10.52
N PRO A 135 -10.38 -40.10 -11.43
CA PRO A 135 -10.52 -41.24 -12.33
C PRO A 135 -9.33 -41.36 -13.28
N ILE A 136 -8.81 -42.58 -13.43
CA ILE A 136 -7.67 -42.84 -14.33
C ILE A 136 -8.19 -42.98 -15.76
N LYS A 137 -7.80 -42.05 -16.64
CA LYS A 137 -8.22 -41.94 -18.05
C LYS A 137 -7.02 -42.09 -19.00
N ARG A 138 -6.40 -43.26 -19.00
CA ARG A 138 -5.18 -43.55 -19.81
C ARG A 138 -5.43 -43.53 -21.31
N GLU A 139 -6.68 -43.67 -21.75
CA GLU A 139 -7.07 -43.65 -23.16
C GLU A 139 -6.95 -42.28 -23.80
N ALA A 140 -7.04 -41.20 -23.00
CA ALA A 140 -6.95 -39.82 -23.49
C ALA A 140 -6.00 -38.97 -22.60
N PRO A 141 -4.71 -39.29 -22.57
CA PRO A 141 -3.77 -38.72 -21.59
C PRO A 141 -3.61 -37.20 -21.69
N PHE A 142 -3.67 -36.63 -22.88
CA PHE A 142 -3.59 -35.19 -23.08
C PHE A 142 -4.89 -34.48 -22.68
N ALA A 143 -6.05 -35.07 -22.93
CA ALA A 143 -7.32 -34.46 -22.57
C ALA A 143 -7.49 -34.36 -21.05
N TYR A 144 -7.04 -35.38 -20.31
CA TYR A 144 -7.18 -35.45 -18.86
C TYR A 144 -5.89 -35.11 -18.10
N MET A 145 -4.84 -34.61 -18.77
CA MET A 145 -3.52 -34.30 -18.18
C MET A 145 -2.94 -35.49 -17.39
N GLN A 146 -3.14 -36.72 -17.85
CA GLN A 146 -2.59 -37.95 -17.21
C GLN A 146 -1.48 -38.52 -18.08
N PHE A 147 -0.35 -37.82 -18.07
CA PHE A 147 0.79 -38.12 -18.92
C PHE A 147 1.56 -39.35 -18.42
N SER A 148 1.99 -40.19 -19.33
CA SER A 148 2.90 -41.32 -19.05
C SER A 148 4.33 -40.84 -18.75
N ASP A 149 4.74 -39.73 -19.36
CA ASP A 149 6.04 -39.09 -19.07
C ASP A 149 5.88 -38.01 -17.98
N PRO A 150 6.49 -38.18 -16.80
CA PRO A 150 6.45 -37.19 -15.72
C PRO A 150 6.97 -35.80 -16.10
N ARG A 151 7.82 -35.70 -17.13
CA ARG A 151 8.38 -34.43 -17.64
C ARG A 151 7.30 -33.48 -18.13
N LEU A 152 6.21 -34.02 -18.67
CA LEU A 152 5.10 -33.20 -19.19
C LEU A 152 4.38 -32.44 -18.07
N TYR A 153 4.24 -33.03 -16.88
CA TYR A 153 3.71 -32.30 -15.72
C TYR A 153 4.58 -31.11 -15.34
N THR A 154 5.91 -31.30 -15.36
CA THR A 154 6.84 -30.20 -15.07
C THR A 154 6.76 -29.09 -16.13
N LEU A 155 6.63 -29.45 -17.41
CA LEU A 155 6.49 -28.45 -18.48
C LEU A 155 5.15 -27.68 -18.40
N VAL A 156 4.05 -28.36 -18.07
CA VAL A 156 2.75 -27.69 -17.84
C VAL A 156 2.82 -26.78 -16.62
N ALA A 157 3.43 -27.22 -15.53
CA ALA A 157 3.67 -26.41 -14.34
C ALA A 157 4.53 -25.17 -14.65
N LEU A 158 5.56 -25.33 -15.49
CA LEU A 158 6.41 -24.22 -15.95
C LEU A 158 5.61 -23.22 -16.78
N GLY A 159 4.74 -23.70 -17.68
CA GLY A 159 3.84 -22.85 -18.44
C GLY A 159 2.88 -22.05 -17.54
N LEU A 160 2.28 -22.72 -16.54
CA LEU A 160 1.43 -22.08 -15.54
C LEU A 160 2.19 -21.02 -14.75
N LEU A 161 3.38 -21.36 -14.23
CA LEU A 161 4.25 -20.41 -13.50
C LEU A 161 4.62 -19.20 -14.37
N LEU A 162 5.00 -19.41 -15.63
CA LEU A 162 5.34 -18.32 -16.55
C LEU A 162 4.16 -17.38 -16.76
N GLY A 163 2.94 -17.91 -16.94
CA GLY A 163 1.71 -17.12 -17.01
C GLY A 163 1.52 -16.26 -15.75
N ILE A 164 1.69 -16.85 -14.56
CA ILE A 164 1.57 -16.15 -13.27
C ILE A 164 2.67 -15.09 -13.10
N VAL A 165 3.90 -15.39 -13.51
CA VAL A 165 5.03 -14.45 -13.50
C VAL A 165 4.74 -13.25 -14.41
N LEU A 166 4.17 -13.46 -15.59
CA LEU A 166 3.77 -12.38 -16.50
C LEU A 166 2.66 -11.50 -15.89
N ILE A 167 1.65 -12.12 -15.26
CA ILE A 167 0.59 -11.41 -14.54
C ILE A 167 1.19 -10.59 -13.39
N THR A 168 2.04 -11.19 -12.55
CA THR A 168 2.68 -10.49 -11.42
C THR A 168 3.53 -9.31 -11.91
N ARG A 169 4.27 -9.49 -13.01
CA ARG A 169 5.06 -8.42 -13.63
C ARG A 169 4.18 -7.30 -14.20
N ALA A 170 3.04 -7.63 -14.78
CA ALA A 170 2.06 -6.63 -15.23
C ALA A 170 1.51 -5.84 -14.04
N VAL A 171 1.20 -6.51 -12.93
CA VAL A 171 0.81 -5.87 -11.67
C VAL A 171 1.89 -4.91 -11.18
N GLU A 172 3.15 -5.36 -11.04
CA GLU A 172 4.26 -4.51 -10.56
C GLU A 172 4.46 -3.23 -11.39
N ARG A 173 4.14 -3.26 -12.68
CA ARG A 173 4.35 -2.13 -13.60
C ARG A 173 3.14 -1.22 -13.78
N SER A 174 2.01 -1.61 -13.22
CA SER A 174 0.74 -0.91 -13.36
C SER A 174 0.43 0.00 -12.17
N ARG A 175 -0.56 0.88 -12.35
CA ARG A 175 -1.17 1.63 -11.25
C ARG A 175 -1.64 0.71 -10.11
N PHE A 176 -2.03 -0.53 -10.45
CA PHE A 176 -2.47 -1.51 -9.48
C PHE A 176 -1.37 -1.82 -8.47
N GLY A 177 -0.19 -2.22 -8.94
CA GLY A 177 0.95 -2.50 -8.06
C GLY A 177 1.41 -1.29 -7.26
N MET A 178 1.45 -0.10 -7.88
CA MET A 178 1.81 1.14 -7.18
C MET A 178 0.82 1.49 -6.07
N ALA A 179 -0.48 1.32 -6.31
CA ALA A 179 -1.51 1.55 -5.30
C ALA A 179 -1.38 0.58 -4.12
N LEU A 180 -1.13 -0.72 -4.39
CA LEU A 180 -0.91 -1.72 -3.33
C LEU A 180 0.33 -1.40 -2.50
N LEU A 181 1.44 -1.02 -3.13
CA LEU A 181 2.67 -0.64 -2.43
C LEU A 181 2.48 0.62 -1.57
N ALA A 182 1.70 1.61 -2.05
CA ALA A 182 1.34 2.78 -1.27
C ALA A 182 0.51 2.39 -0.03
N ILE A 183 -0.50 1.52 -0.20
CA ILE A 183 -1.32 0.97 0.88
C ILE A 183 -0.45 0.26 1.92
N LYS A 184 0.49 -0.61 1.46
CA LYS A 184 1.41 -1.34 2.34
C LYS A 184 2.23 -0.41 3.23
N GLN A 185 2.70 0.71 2.70
CA GLN A 185 3.57 1.61 3.43
C GLN A 185 2.79 2.55 4.36
N ASN A 186 1.69 3.12 3.88
CA ASN A 186 0.81 3.94 4.71
C ASN A 186 -0.59 4.06 4.09
N GLU A 187 -1.54 3.32 4.65
CA GLU A 187 -2.91 3.28 4.14
C GLU A 187 -3.60 4.66 4.18
N ALA A 188 -3.43 5.42 5.27
CA ALA A 188 -4.06 6.73 5.39
C ALA A 188 -3.48 7.75 4.39
N ALA A 189 -2.15 7.71 4.15
CA ALA A 189 -1.52 8.53 3.13
C ALA A 189 -1.99 8.16 1.71
N ALA A 190 -2.20 6.86 1.45
CA ALA A 190 -2.75 6.38 0.19
C ALA A 190 -4.20 6.86 -0.01
N GLU A 191 -5.04 6.83 1.04
CA GLU A 191 -6.42 7.36 0.98
C GLU A 191 -6.44 8.87 0.74
N ALA A 192 -5.58 9.63 1.42
CA ALA A 192 -5.46 11.07 1.20
C ALA A 192 -4.94 11.42 -0.20
N ALA A 193 -4.19 10.51 -0.83
CA ALA A 193 -3.74 10.62 -2.22
C ALA A 193 -4.79 10.09 -3.24
N GLY A 194 -6.05 9.86 -2.82
CA GLY A 194 -7.16 9.49 -3.69
C GLY A 194 -7.31 8.00 -4.01
N ILE A 195 -6.57 7.13 -3.34
CA ILE A 195 -6.66 5.68 -3.50
C ILE A 195 -7.82 5.12 -2.67
N ASN A 196 -8.78 4.44 -3.30
CA ASN A 196 -9.79 3.66 -2.59
C ASN A 196 -9.18 2.34 -2.08
N THR A 197 -8.65 2.35 -0.86
CA THR A 197 -7.87 1.24 -0.30
C THR A 197 -8.66 -0.06 -0.25
N LEU A 198 -9.95 -0.02 0.10
CA LEU A 198 -10.83 -1.20 0.12
C LEU A 198 -10.96 -1.82 -1.28
N ALA A 199 -11.26 -1.01 -2.29
CA ALA A 199 -11.45 -1.52 -3.66
C ALA A 199 -10.16 -2.14 -4.22
N TRP A 200 -8.99 -1.56 -3.93
CA TRP A 200 -7.72 -2.10 -4.38
C TRP A 200 -7.32 -3.38 -3.64
N LYS A 201 -7.58 -3.47 -2.33
CA LYS A 201 -7.40 -4.70 -1.55
C LYS A 201 -8.31 -5.83 -2.07
N LEU A 202 -9.59 -5.52 -2.37
CA LEU A 202 -10.53 -6.49 -2.96
C LEU A 202 -10.05 -7.00 -4.33
N ARG A 203 -9.57 -6.13 -5.21
CA ARG A 203 -9.00 -6.56 -6.49
C ARG A 203 -7.78 -7.46 -6.29
N SER A 204 -6.96 -7.16 -5.29
CA SER A 204 -5.77 -7.96 -4.96
C SER A 204 -6.13 -9.38 -4.50
N ILE A 205 -7.11 -9.53 -3.60
CA ILE A 205 -7.52 -10.86 -3.12
C ILE A 205 -8.26 -11.65 -4.20
N VAL A 206 -9.03 -11.00 -5.07
CA VAL A 206 -9.68 -11.64 -6.21
C VAL A 206 -8.65 -12.23 -7.18
N LEU A 207 -7.63 -11.46 -7.54
CA LEU A 207 -6.55 -11.93 -8.41
C LEU A 207 -5.72 -13.04 -7.74
N SER A 208 -5.40 -12.84 -6.47
CA SER A 208 -4.66 -13.81 -5.66
C SER A 208 -5.46 -15.12 -5.51
N GLY A 209 -6.75 -15.06 -5.19
CA GLY A 209 -7.63 -16.21 -5.09
C GLY A 209 -7.79 -16.95 -6.44
N ALA A 210 -7.89 -16.21 -7.55
CA ALA A 210 -7.94 -16.81 -8.89
C ALA A 210 -6.69 -17.65 -9.19
N ILE A 211 -5.51 -17.09 -8.92
CA ILE A 211 -4.25 -17.81 -9.13
C ILE A 211 -4.16 -19.02 -8.19
N ALA A 212 -4.50 -18.85 -6.90
CA ALA A 212 -4.48 -19.95 -5.92
C ALA A 212 -5.41 -21.09 -6.33
N GLY A 213 -6.62 -20.78 -6.81
CA GLY A 213 -7.57 -21.76 -7.32
C GLY A 213 -7.05 -22.51 -8.55
N ALA A 214 -6.46 -21.80 -9.52
CA ALA A 214 -5.85 -22.43 -10.69
C ALA A 214 -4.69 -23.38 -10.32
N VAL A 215 -3.84 -22.95 -9.38
CA VAL A 215 -2.70 -23.75 -8.91
C VAL A 215 -3.19 -24.97 -8.13
N GLY A 216 -4.21 -24.81 -7.26
CA GLY A 216 -4.82 -25.92 -6.55
C GLY A 216 -5.48 -26.96 -7.47
N ALA A 217 -6.14 -26.48 -8.54
CA ALA A 217 -6.69 -27.34 -9.57
C ALA A 217 -5.62 -28.21 -10.27
N PHE A 218 -4.51 -27.60 -10.63
CA PHE A 218 -3.39 -28.34 -11.24
C PHE A 218 -2.71 -29.29 -10.23
N TYR A 219 -2.59 -28.88 -8.96
CA TYR A 219 -2.05 -29.73 -7.89
C TYR A 219 -2.84 -31.02 -7.72
N ALA A 220 -4.19 -30.97 -7.79
CA ALA A 220 -5.04 -32.15 -7.74
C ALA A 220 -4.75 -33.15 -8.88
N VAL A 221 -4.48 -32.64 -10.09
CA VAL A 221 -4.11 -33.47 -11.25
C VAL A 221 -2.74 -34.14 -11.07
N VAL A 222 -1.79 -33.43 -10.46
CA VAL A 222 -0.44 -33.96 -10.21
C VAL A 222 -0.45 -35.10 -9.17
N LEU A 223 -1.23 -34.94 -8.10
CA LEU A 223 -1.27 -35.92 -7.00
C LEU A 223 -2.31 -37.03 -7.19
N LEU A 224 -3.34 -36.79 -7.98
CA LEU A 224 -4.47 -37.70 -8.25
C LEU A 224 -5.35 -38.04 -7.03
N VAL A 225 -4.95 -37.62 -5.83
CA VAL A 225 -5.69 -37.83 -4.58
C VAL A 225 -5.81 -36.50 -3.86
N VAL A 226 -7.02 -36.13 -3.45
CA VAL A 226 -7.32 -34.90 -2.74
C VAL A 226 -8.01 -35.24 -1.41
N THR A 227 -7.43 -34.75 -0.31
CA THR A 227 -8.05 -34.83 1.02
C THR A 227 -8.20 -33.43 1.61
N PRO A 228 -9.19 -33.17 2.51
CA PRO A 228 -9.35 -31.84 3.12
C PRO A 228 -8.08 -31.35 3.81
N SER A 229 -7.40 -32.22 4.53
CA SER A 229 -6.16 -31.90 5.25
C SER A 229 -4.98 -31.54 4.32
N SER A 230 -4.89 -32.18 3.13
CA SER A 230 -3.82 -31.94 2.17
C SER A 230 -3.94 -30.62 1.42
N VAL A 231 -5.14 -30.02 1.34
CA VAL A 231 -5.38 -28.81 0.55
C VAL A 231 -5.92 -27.63 1.36
N PHE A 232 -6.67 -27.86 2.45
CA PHE A 232 -7.17 -26.83 3.36
C PHE A 232 -6.35 -26.74 4.65
N GLY A 233 -5.45 -27.68 4.89
CA GLY A 233 -4.66 -27.74 6.11
C GLY A 233 -3.86 -26.46 6.36
N MET A 234 -3.64 -26.13 7.63
CA MET A 234 -2.87 -24.93 8.03
C MET A 234 -1.45 -24.92 7.43
N LEU A 235 -0.83 -26.10 7.27
CA LEU A 235 0.50 -26.26 6.68
C LEU A 235 0.56 -25.75 5.23
N VAL A 236 -0.53 -25.89 4.45
CA VAL A 236 -0.61 -25.40 3.06
C VAL A 236 -0.48 -23.87 3.01
N SER A 237 -1.23 -23.17 3.86
CA SER A 237 -1.09 -21.70 3.96
C SER A 237 0.28 -21.28 4.50
N ALA A 238 0.80 -22.00 5.49
CA ALA A 238 2.11 -21.74 6.06
C ALA A 238 3.23 -21.94 5.03
N GLN A 239 3.11 -22.95 4.16
CA GLN A 239 4.09 -23.25 3.12
C GLN A 239 4.17 -22.12 2.07
N ALA A 240 3.01 -21.59 1.60
CA ALA A 240 2.98 -20.44 0.70
C ALA A 240 3.62 -19.19 1.31
N LEU A 241 3.29 -18.92 2.58
CA LEU A 241 3.86 -17.81 3.36
C LEU A 241 5.37 -17.99 3.50
N THR A 242 5.84 -19.19 3.90
CA THR A 242 7.27 -19.47 4.13
C THR A 242 8.08 -19.31 2.86
N VAL A 243 7.61 -19.87 1.75
CA VAL A 243 8.24 -19.73 0.44
C VAL A 243 8.38 -18.25 0.04
N ALA A 244 7.32 -17.46 0.21
CA ALA A 244 7.34 -16.05 -0.13
C ALA A 244 8.24 -15.23 0.83
N MET A 245 8.19 -15.50 2.13
CA MET A 245 8.99 -14.79 3.13
C MET A 245 10.47 -15.13 3.02
N PHE A 246 10.82 -16.39 2.88
CA PHE A 246 12.20 -16.84 2.74
C PHE A 246 12.87 -16.17 1.54
N GLY A 247 12.20 -16.17 0.39
CA GLY A 247 12.78 -15.59 -0.81
C GLY A 247 12.78 -14.06 -0.85
N GLY A 248 11.75 -13.39 -0.28
CA GLY A 248 11.65 -11.93 -0.23
C GLY A 248 10.26 -11.41 -0.58
N VAL A 249 9.55 -10.96 0.45
CA VAL A 249 8.17 -10.48 0.36
C VAL A 249 8.04 -9.23 -0.49
N GLY A 250 7.03 -9.20 -1.37
CA GLY A 250 6.75 -8.05 -2.22
C GLY A 250 7.68 -7.94 -3.43
N THR A 251 8.27 -9.06 -3.88
CA THR A 251 9.08 -9.14 -5.08
C THR A 251 8.65 -10.31 -5.96
N LEU A 252 8.80 -10.16 -7.27
CA LEU A 252 8.57 -11.24 -8.23
C LEU A 252 9.48 -12.45 -7.97
N TRP A 253 10.74 -12.20 -7.64
CA TRP A 253 11.76 -13.24 -7.49
C TRP A 253 11.71 -13.97 -6.16
N GLY A 254 11.11 -13.36 -5.12
CA GLY A 254 11.06 -13.94 -3.78
C GLY A 254 10.47 -15.34 -3.77
N PRO A 255 9.20 -15.54 -4.16
CA PRO A 255 8.58 -16.86 -4.14
C PRO A 255 9.28 -17.90 -5.00
N LEU A 256 9.92 -17.48 -6.12
CA LEU A 256 10.68 -18.38 -6.98
C LEU A 256 11.94 -18.89 -6.26
N ILE A 257 12.70 -18.00 -5.66
CA ILE A 257 13.92 -18.35 -4.89
C ILE A 257 13.55 -19.18 -3.68
N GLY A 258 12.50 -18.79 -2.95
CA GLY A 258 12.05 -19.50 -1.77
C GLY A 258 11.60 -20.92 -2.07
N ALA A 259 10.83 -21.13 -3.13
CA ALA A 259 10.39 -22.46 -3.54
C ALA A 259 11.58 -23.33 -4.00
N ALA A 260 12.45 -22.76 -4.83
CA ALA A 260 13.64 -23.48 -5.33
C ALA A 260 14.60 -23.93 -4.21
N ALA A 261 14.64 -23.19 -3.10
CA ALA A 261 15.49 -23.54 -1.96
C ALA A 261 14.78 -24.49 -0.97
N LEU A 262 13.54 -24.15 -0.57
CA LEU A 262 12.88 -24.85 0.55
C LEU A 262 12.20 -26.16 0.15
N ILE A 263 11.63 -26.25 -1.05
CA ILE A 263 10.87 -27.45 -1.44
C ILE A 263 11.79 -28.65 -1.61
N PRO A 264 12.93 -28.58 -2.35
CA PRO A 264 13.83 -29.73 -2.45
C PRO A 264 14.38 -30.16 -1.09
N VAL A 265 14.76 -29.22 -0.24
CA VAL A 265 15.26 -29.54 1.11
C VAL A 265 14.18 -30.23 1.94
N GLY A 266 12.96 -29.71 1.91
CA GLY A 266 11.84 -30.31 2.64
C GLY A 266 11.50 -31.73 2.16
N GLU A 267 11.44 -31.95 0.84
CA GLU A 267 11.11 -33.25 0.25
C GLU A 267 12.21 -34.30 0.47
N ILE A 268 13.48 -33.93 0.28
CA ILE A 268 14.61 -34.85 0.51
C ILE A 268 14.67 -35.27 1.98
N LEU A 269 14.61 -34.31 2.90
CA LEU A 269 14.62 -34.62 4.33
C LEU A 269 13.39 -35.42 4.76
N ASN A 270 12.21 -35.14 4.18
CA ASN A 270 11.02 -35.93 4.42
C ASN A 270 11.20 -37.37 3.93
N ALA A 271 11.74 -37.58 2.74
CA ALA A 271 11.98 -38.92 2.20
C ALA A 271 12.96 -39.74 3.05
N GLU A 272 14.01 -39.12 3.58
CA GLU A 272 15.05 -39.83 4.35
C GLU A 272 14.69 -40.02 5.83
N LEU A 273 13.97 -39.06 6.44
CA LEU A 273 13.77 -38.99 7.89
C LEU A 273 12.34 -39.30 8.33
N SER A 274 11.36 -39.29 7.43
CA SER A 274 9.93 -39.48 7.83
C SER A 274 9.65 -40.81 8.51
N ALA A 275 10.39 -41.88 8.17
CA ALA A 275 10.28 -43.17 8.81
C ALA A 275 10.72 -43.16 10.30
N ARG A 276 11.63 -42.25 10.67
CA ARG A 276 12.12 -42.11 12.06
C ARG A 276 11.49 -40.93 12.79
N LEU A 277 11.12 -39.88 12.07
CA LEU A 277 10.58 -38.64 12.61
C LEU A 277 9.33 -38.22 11.80
N PRO A 278 8.15 -38.79 12.06
CA PRO A 278 6.91 -38.40 11.39
C PRO A 278 6.65 -36.89 11.57
N GLY A 279 6.30 -36.20 10.50
CA GLY A 279 6.05 -34.73 10.54
C GLY A 279 7.27 -33.84 10.47
N ILE A 280 8.47 -34.38 10.17
CA ILE A 280 9.73 -33.62 10.05
C ILE A 280 9.62 -32.45 9.05
N GLN A 281 8.79 -32.58 8.02
CA GLN A 281 8.56 -31.51 7.04
C GLN A 281 8.00 -30.25 7.72
N GLY A 282 7.05 -30.40 8.65
CA GLY A 282 6.50 -29.26 9.42
C GLY A 282 7.56 -28.59 10.31
N VAL A 283 8.48 -29.38 10.89
CA VAL A 283 9.62 -28.88 11.69
C VAL A 283 10.57 -28.06 10.81
N ILE A 284 10.88 -28.56 9.61
CA ILE A 284 11.77 -27.88 8.65
C ILE A 284 11.19 -26.51 8.28
N TYR A 285 9.91 -26.44 7.94
CA TYR A 285 9.26 -25.16 7.62
C TYR A 285 9.22 -24.23 8.83
N GLY A 286 8.94 -24.75 10.03
CA GLY A 286 8.96 -23.98 11.27
C GLY A 286 10.34 -23.37 11.55
N VAL A 287 11.39 -24.18 11.46
CA VAL A 287 12.79 -23.74 11.62
C VAL A 287 13.16 -22.73 10.53
N ALA A 288 12.80 -22.98 9.27
CA ALA A 288 13.07 -22.06 8.17
C ALA A 288 12.42 -20.69 8.42
N ILE A 289 11.17 -20.63 8.91
CA ILE A 289 10.50 -19.38 9.28
C ILE A 289 11.28 -18.65 10.38
N ILE A 290 11.69 -19.35 11.43
CA ILE A 290 12.42 -18.75 12.56
C ILE A 290 13.76 -18.18 12.08
N VAL A 291 14.53 -18.97 11.31
CA VAL A 291 15.81 -18.55 10.77
C VAL A 291 15.67 -17.31 9.88
N VAL A 292 14.65 -17.28 9.00
CA VAL A 292 14.42 -16.12 8.12
C VAL A 292 14.06 -14.88 8.94
N ILE A 293 13.19 -14.99 9.93
CA ILE A 293 12.82 -13.84 10.76
C ILE A 293 14.04 -13.28 11.51
N LEU A 294 14.94 -14.14 11.96
CA LEU A 294 16.14 -13.74 12.71
C LEU A 294 17.26 -13.17 11.83
N VAL A 295 17.51 -13.79 10.67
CA VAL A 295 18.69 -13.48 9.84
C VAL A 295 18.38 -12.54 8.69
N ALA A 296 17.19 -12.66 8.10
CA ALA A 296 16.78 -11.91 6.93
C ALA A 296 15.26 -11.57 7.01
N PRO A 297 14.85 -10.69 7.93
CA PRO A 297 13.42 -10.38 8.18
C PRO A 297 12.69 -9.87 6.94
N GLU A 298 13.41 -9.36 5.95
CA GLU A 298 12.87 -8.93 4.65
C GLU A 298 13.00 -9.98 3.55
N GLY A 299 13.65 -11.13 3.84
CA GLY A 299 13.95 -12.23 2.93
C GLY A 299 15.29 -12.09 2.21
N ILE A 300 15.77 -13.21 1.65
CA ILE A 300 17.10 -13.33 1.02
C ILE A 300 17.28 -12.32 -0.12
N PHE A 301 16.28 -12.11 -0.96
CA PHE A 301 16.36 -11.21 -2.10
C PHE A 301 16.73 -9.77 -1.69
N TRP A 302 16.09 -9.24 -0.66
CA TRP A 302 16.34 -7.87 -0.19
C TRP A 302 17.73 -7.75 0.43
N THR A 303 18.11 -8.72 1.27
CA THR A 303 19.44 -8.76 1.90
C THR A 303 20.57 -8.81 0.86
N LEU A 304 20.43 -9.65 -0.17
CA LEU A 304 21.41 -9.76 -1.25
C LEU A 304 21.49 -8.48 -2.09
N ARG A 305 20.33 -7.92 -2.45
CA ARG A 305 20.23 -6.67 -3.22
C ARG A 305 20.89 -5.49 -2.48
N ASP A 306 20.66 -5.39 -1.17
CA ASP A 306 21.20 -4.28 -0.37
C ASP A 306 22.72 -4.44 -0.16
N ARG A 307 23.21 -5.66 0.00
CA ARG A 307 24.65 -5.95 -0.01
C ARG A 307 25.30 -5.56 -1.34
N MET A 308 24.70 -5.94 -2.47
CA MET A 308 25.20 -5.58 -3.80
C MET A 308 25.20 -4.07 -4.03
N LYS A 309 24.15 -3.34 -3.59
CA LYS A 309 24.12 -1.87 -3.67
C LYS A 309 25.18 -1.20 -2.81
N ARG A 310 25.42 -1.70 -1.59
CA ARG A 310 26.48 -1.20 -0.70
C ARG A 310 27.85 -1.43 -1.30
N SER A 311 28.10 -2.62 -1.86
CA SER A 311 29.36 -2.95 -2.54
C SER A 311 29.58 -2.05 -3.77
N ALA A 312 28.57 -1.85 -4.61
CA ALA A 312 28.66 -0.97 -5.78
C ALA A 312 28.91 0.50 -5.39
N ARG A 313 28.33 1.00 -4.29
CA ARG A 313 28.62 2.34 -3.75
C ARG A 313 30.04 2.44 -3.20
N ALA A 314 30.54 1.41 -2.52
CA ALA A 314 31.91 1.35 -2.02
C ALA A 314 32.94 1.33 -3.16
N THR A 315 32.66 0.60 -4.24
CA THR A 315 33.54 0.51 -5.42
C THR A 315 33.52 1.79 -6.26
N ALA A 316 32.40 2.54 -6.23
CA ALA A 316 32.29 3.82 -6.93
C ALA A 316 32.95 4.99 -6.19
N GLY A 317 33.56 4.78 -5.03
CA GLY A 317 34.24 5.82 -4.25
C GLY A 317 33.33 6.94 -3.74
N ILE A 318 32.01 6.76 -3.81
CA ILE A 318 31.04 7.72 -3.33
C ILE A 318 30.82 7.44 -1.83
N LEU A 319 31.72 7.95 -1.00
CA LEU A 319 31.39 8.22 0.40
C LEU A 319 30.21 9.18 0.42
N PRO A 320 29.21 8.99 1.30
CA PRO A 320 28.19 10.02 1.48
C PRO A 320 28.93 11.27 1.95
N ASP A 321 28.94 12.29 1.10
CA ASP A 321 29.47 13.60 1.45
C ASP A 321 28.51 14.23 2.48
N LEU A 322 28.76 13.90 3.75
CA LEU A 322 28.03 14.47 4.90
C LEU A 322 28.47 15.92 5.18
N THR A 323 29.40 16.45 4.39
CA THR A 323 30.04 17.75 4.64
C THR A 323 29.98 18.72 3.48
N ALA A 324 29.35 18.39 2.35
CA ALA A 324 29.13 19.38 1.32
C ALA A 324 28.07 20.39 1.80
N PRO A 325 28.43 21.60 2.21
CA PRO A 325 27.46 22.66 2.34
C PRO A 325 26.88 22.87 0.94
N ALA A 326 25.57 22.74 0.82
CA ALA A 326 24.88 23.13 -0.40
C ALA A 326 25.21 24.60 -0.65
N THR A 327 26.16 24.87 -1.53
CA THR A 327 26.34 26.18 -2.10
C THR A 327 25.14 26.44 -3.00
N SER A 328 24.04 26.83 -2.38
CA SER A 328 22.98 27.54 -3.07
C SER A 328 23.58 28.88 -3.53
N PRO A 329 23.36 29.29 -4.78
CA PRO A 329 23.66 30.66 -5.15
C PRO A 329 22.90 31.58 -4.19
N ALA A 330 23.61 32.46 -3.51
CA ALA A 330 23.05 33.43 -2.59
C ALA A 330 21.90 34.18 -3.29
N PRO A 331 20.72 34.26 -2.67
CA PRO A 331 19.71 35.17 -3.18
C PRO A 331 20.18 36.60 -2.94
N ASN A 332 20.45 37.30 -4.02
CA ASN A 332 20.69 38.74 -3.99
C ASN A 332 19.49 39.44 -3.35
N ALA A 333 19.83 40.29 -2.38
CA ALA A 333 19.12 41.46 -1.82
C ALA A 333 17.66 41.25 -1.32
N PRO A 334 17.29 41.93 -0.24
CA PRO A 334 15.92 41.94 0.25
C PRO A 334 15.01 42.60 -0.80
N ALA A 335 14.30 41.76 -1.54
CA ALA A 335 13.22 42.25 -2.39
C ALA A 335 12.18 42.89 -1.48
N SER A 336 12.02 44.18 -1.58
CA SER A 336 10.89 44.94 -1.09
C SER A 336 9.61 44.14 -1.34
N ILE A 337 8.83 43.92 -0.30
CA ILE A 337 7.57 43.17 -0.32
C ILE A 337 6.57 43.94 -1.17
N VAL A 338 6.63 43.74 -2.48
CA VAL A 338 5.55 44.14 -3.37
C VAL A 338 4.44 43.14 -3.14
N ARG A 339 3.38 43.53 -2.45
CA ARG A 339 2.11 42.85 -2.39
C ARG A 339 1.53 42.80 -3.81
N LEU A 340 2.01 41.88 -4.64
CA LEU A 340 1.43 41.62 -5.95
C LEU A 340 -0.01 41.14 -5.73
N GLN A 341 -0.97 41.79 -6.38
CA GLN A 341 -2.38 41.47 -6.33
C GLN A 341 -2.58 39.96 -6.67
N ARG A 342 -3.02 39.19 -5.69
CA ARG A 342 -3.46 37.82 -5.91
C ARG A 342 -4.79 37.83 -6.65
N ILE A 343 -5.02 36.82 -7.48
CA ILE A 343 -6.32 36.59 -8.10
C ILE A 343 -7.21 35.99 -6.99
N THR A 344 -7.76 36.80 -6.12
CA THR A 344 -8.74 36.39 -5.13
C THR A 344 -10.14 36.64 -5.71
N SER A 345 -10.89 35.57 -5.92
CA SER A 345 -12.31 35.67 -6.25
C SER A 345 -13.12 35.88 -4.96
N ARG A 346 -14.22 36.64 -5.06
CA ARG A 346 -15.20 36.72 -3.96
C ARG A 346 -16.04 35.44 -3.81
N GLU A 347 -15.88 34.48 -4.70
CA GLU A 347 -16.60 33.20 -4.66
C GLU A 347 -16.09 32.32 -3.53
N VAL A 348 -17.01 31.70 -2.82
CA VAL A 348 -16.74 30.77 -1.72
C VAL A 348 -16.42 29.40 -2.30
N LEU A 349 -15.19 28.90 -2.05
CA LEU A 349 -14.80 27.54 -2.39
C LEU A 349 -15.25 26.52 -1.35
N LEU A 350 -15.01 26.80 -0.07
CA LEU A 350 -15.38 25.94 1.05
C LEU A 350 -16.30 26.70 1.99
N SER A 351 -17.47 26.13 2.30
CA SER A 351 -18.40 26.64 3.30
C SER A 351 -18.66 25.58 4.35
N VAL A 352 -18.47 25.94 5.59
CA VAL A 352 -18.69 25.08 6.77
C VAL A 352 -19.76 25.69 7.63
N ARG A 353 -20.81 24.92 7.98
CA ARG A 353 -21.96 25.37 8.77
C ARG A 353 -22.30 24.39 9.87
N GLY A 354 -22.32 24.86 11.11
CA GLY A 354 -22.75 24.09 12.28
C GLY A 354 -21.91 22.85 12.55
N LEU A 355 -20.66 22.80 12.04
CA LEU A 355 -19.85 21.59 12.08
C LEU A 355 -19.47 21.24 13.51
N SER A 356 -19.85 20.03 13.94
CA SER A 356 -19.62 19.56 15.31
C SER A 356 -19.12 18.12 15.32
N LYS A 357 -18.28 17.81 16.32
CA LYS A 357 -17.77 16.46 16.60
C LYS A 357 -17.63 16.20 18.08
N SER A 358 -18.31 15.14 18.54
CA SER A 358 -18.18 14.64 19.91
C SER A 358 -17.57 13.24 19.92
N PHE A 359 -16.75 12.97 20.94
CA PHE A 359 -16.18 11.66 21.25
C PHE A 359 -16.64 11.29 22.66
N GLY A 360 -17.70 10.48 22.78
CA GLY A 360 -18.34 10.26 24.07
C GLY A 360 -18.80 11.60 24.69
N GLY A 361 -18.30 11.94 25.88
CA GLY A 361 -18.61 13.20 26.56
C GLY A 361 -17.79 14.42 26.11
N LEU A 362 -16.70 14.24 25.36
CA LEU A 362 -15.82 15.33 24.92
C LEU A 362 -16.33 15.92 23.58
N LYS A 363 -16.66 17.21 23.60
CA LYS A 363 -16.97 17.97 22.38
C LYS A 363 -15.68 18.57 21.79
N ALA A 364 -15.11 17.89 20.79
CA ALA A 364 -13.84 18.30 20.20
C ALA A 364 -13.97 19.41 19.15
N VAL A 365 -15.14 19.54 18.52
CA VAL A 365 -15.51 20.64 17.60
C VAL A 365 -16.98 20.96 17.90
N GLN A 366 -17.31 22.25 18.05
CA GLN A 366 -18.61 22.73 18.50
C GLN A 366 -19.09 23.87 17.60
N ASP A 367 -20.12 23.64 16.84
CA ASP A 367 -20.84 24.63 16.02
C ASP A 367 -19.91 25.56 15.22
N VAL A 368 -18.90 24.99 14.56
CA VAL A 368 -17.91 25.73 13.79
C VAL A 368 -18.51 26.19 12.45
N ASN A 369 -18.43 27.51 12.21
CA ASN A 369 -18.96 28.17 11.03
C ASN A 369 -17.86 29.06 10.41
N PHE A 370 -17.55 28.86 9.12
CA PHE A 370 -16.63 29.73 8.36
C PHE A 370 -16.70 29.45 6.85
N ASP A 371 -16.20 30.42 6.07
CA ASP A 371 -16.06 30.32 4.62
C ASP A 371 -14.59 30.49 4.21
N VAL A 372 -14.18 29.81 3.12
CA VAL A 372 -12.88 30.01 2.49
C VAL A 372 -13.09 30.40 1.04
N HIS A 373 -12.56 31.56 0.65
CA HIS A 373 -12.66 32.07 -0.72
C HIS A 373 -11.57 31.51 -1.62
N HIS A 374 -11.83 31.46 -2.93
CA HIS A 374 -10.85 31.00 -3.91
C HIS A 374 -9.54 31.83 -3.86
N GLY A 375 -8.38 31.13 -3.91
CA GLY A 375 -7.05 31.73 -3.96
C GLY A 375 -6.57 32.36 -2.65
N THR A 376 -7.31 32.21 -1.54
CA THR A 376 -6.92 32.75 -0.22
C THR A 376 -6.14 31.72 0.59
N ILE A 377 -5.32 32.21 1.53
CA ILE A 377 -4.65 31.41 2.55
C ILE A 377 -5.36 31.66 3.89
N LEU A 378 -6.08 30.66 4.39
CA LEU A 378 -6.67 30.67 5.73
C LEU A 378 -5.73 30.03 6.74
N GLY A 379 -5.32 30.77 7.76
CA GLY A 379 -4.58 30.24 8.92
C GLY A 379 -5.54 29.78 10.00
N ILE A 380 -5.42 28.53 10.44
CA ILE A 380 -6.18 27.99 11.57
C ILE A 380 -5.25 27.88 12.76
N ILE A 381 -5.48 28.66 13.79
CA ILE A 381 -4.66 28.74 14.97
C ILE A 381 -5.46 28.48 16.25
N GLY A 382 -4.81 28.26 17.36
CA GLY A 382 -5.41 28.03 18.67
C GLY A 382 -4.49 27.20 19.58
N PRO A 383 -4.75 27.15 20.88
CA PRO A 383 -3.96 26.37 21.81
C PRO A 383 -3.99 24.86 21.53
N ASN A 384 -3.15 24.09 22.24
CA ASN A 384 -3.18 22.64 22.16
C ASN A 384 -4.53 22.12 22.70
N GLY A 385 -5.13 21.18 21.96
CA GLY A 385 -6.46 20.67 22.32
C GLY A 385 -7.65 21.52 21.82
N ALA A 386 -7.42 22.65 21.13
CA ALA A 386 -8.49 23.51 20.61
C ALA A 386 -9.35 22.86 19.47
N GLY A 387 -9.02 21.67 19.00
CA GLY A 387 -9.80 20.97 17.97
C GLY A 387 -9.31 21.12 16.53
N LYS A 388 -8.17 21.80 16.28
CA LYS A 388 -7.61 22.08 14.93
C LYS A 388 -7.45 20.83 14.06
N THR A 389 -6.70 19.85 14.53
CA THR A 389 -6.48 18.58 13.81
C THR A 389 -7.77 17.79 13.64
N THR A 390 -8.69 17.87 14.62
CA THR A 390 -10.04 17.28 14.50
C THR A 390 -10.83 17.94 13.38
N LEU A 391 -10.80 19.26 13.28
CA LEU A 391 -11.42 20.00 12.20
C LEU A 391 -10.86 19.58 10.84
N PHE A 392 -9.53 19.49 10.67
CA PHE A 392 -8.94 19.00 9.43
C PHE A 392 -9.33 17.56 9.09
N ASN A 393 -9.44 16.68 10.10
CA ASN A 393 -9.88 15.31 9.90
C ASN A 393 -11.36 15.23 9.46
N LEU A 394 -12.21 16.16 9.90
CA LEU A 394 -13.59 16.30 9.43
C LEU A 394 -13.63 16.80 7.98
N LEU A 395 -12.87 17.86 7.65
CA LEU A 395 -12.81 18.44 6.31
C LEU A 395 -12.23 17.48 5.26
N ASN A 396 -11.39 16.54 5.67
CA ASN A 396 -10.78 15.55 4.79
C ASN A 396 -11.45 14.16 4.84
N GLY A 397 -12.53 14.00 5.61
CA GLY A 397 -13.29 12.75 5.66
C GLY A 397 -12.62 11.60 6.42
N PHE A 398 -11.55 11.84 7.19
CA PHE A 398 -10.97 10.84 8.09
C PHE A 398 -11.84 10.60 9.33
N LEU A 399 -12.64 11.59 9.70
CA LEU A 399 -13.63 11.50 10.75
C LEU A 399 -15.01 11.91 10.22
N PRO A 400 -16.06 11.14 10.50
CA PRO A 400 -17.42 11.58 10.24
C PRO A 400 -17.82 12.62 11.30
N PRO A 401 -18.47 13.72 10.92
CA PRO A 401 -19.01 14.69 11.88
C PRO A 401 -20.19 14.10 12.67
N SER A 402 -20.50 14.74 13.81
CA SER A 402 -21.71 14.45 14.57
C SER A 402 -22.90 15.23 14.03
N SER A 403 -22.68 16.46 13.57
CA SER A 403 -23.68 17.33 12.93
C SER A 403 -23.00 18.42 12.09
N GLY A 404 -23.76 19.14 11.30
CA GLY A 404 -23.33 20.27 10.48
C GLY A 404 -23.18 19.89 9.01
N GLU A 405 -22.71 20.85 8.19
CA GLU A 405 -22.56 20.71 6.76
C GLU A 405 -21.17 21.22 6.31
N VAL A 406 -20.64 20.58 5.26
CA VAL A 406 -19.41 20.99 4.58
C VAL A 406 -19.68 21.02 3.08
N MET A 407 -19.68 22.21 2.50
CA MET A 407 -19.90 22.43 1.08
C MET A 407 -18.57 22.78 0.41
N LEU A 408 -18.17 22.04 -0.59
CA LEU A 408 -17.01 22.34 -1.45
C LEU A 408 -17.51 22.66 -2.85
N ASP A 409 -17.31 23.89 -3.31
CA ASP A 409 -17.77 24.33 -4.62
C ASP A 409 -19.27 24.01 -4.87
N GLY A 410 -20.12 24.32 -3.87
CA GLY A 410 -21.55 24.08 -3.89
C GLY A 410 -21.99 22.62 -3.75
N ARG A 411 -21.07 21.68 -3.52
CA ARG A 411 -21.36 20.24 -3.34
C ARG A 411 -21.22 19.86 -1.87
N ASN A 412 -22.22 19.18 -1.33
CA ASN A 412 -22.14 18.66 0.04
C ASN A 412 -21.16 17.48 0.09
N MET A 413 -20.13 17.59 0.94
CA MET A 413 -19.06 16.61 1.13
C MET A 413 -19.14 15.87 2.46
N ILE A 414 -20.21 16.04 3.20
CA ILE A 414 -20.36 15.41 4.52
C ILE A 414 -20.37 13.88 4.41
N GLY A 415 -19.64 13.20 5.27
CA GLY A 415 -19.56 11.74 5.27
C GLY A 415 -18.79 11.13 4.10
N CYS A 416 -18.28 11.94 3.18
CA CYS A 416 -17.41 11.46 2.09
C CYS A 416 -16.09 10.92 2.63
N LYS A 417 -15.61 9.82 2.05
CA LYS A 417 -14.30 9.23 2.38
C LYS A 417 -13.15 10.09 1.83
N PRO A 418 -11.92 10.01 2.41
CA PRO A 418 -10.79 10.84 1.99
C PRO A 418 -10.45 10.76 0.49
N HIS A 419 -10.51 9.57 -0.10
CA HIS A 419 -10.24 9.41 -1.53
C HIS A 419 -11.31 10.05 -2.44
N VAL A 420 -12.55 10.23 -1.96
CA VAL A 420 -13.62 10.93 -2.68
C VAL A 420 -13.36 12.43 -2.63
N LEU A 421 -13.02 12.96 -1.46
CA LEU A 421 -12.65 14.36 -1.26
C LEU A 421 -11.40 14.74 -2.05
N CYS A 422 -10.40 13.86 -2.10
CA CYS A 422 -9.22 14.06 -2.93
C CYS A 422 -9.59 14.20 -4.42
N ARG A 423 -10.50 13.37 -4.93
CA ARG A 423 -11.02 13.48 -6.30
C ARG A 423 -11.86 14.73 -6.54
N ALA A 424 -12.51 15.25 -5.50
CA ALA A 424 -13.23 16.51 -5.56
C ALA A 424 -12.30 17.73 -5.51
N GLY A 425 -10.99 17.53 -5.32
CA GLY A 425 -9.99 18.59 -5.34
C GLY A 425 -9.49 19.02 -3.96
N VAL A 426 -9.61 18.19 -2.92
CA VAL A 426 -9.02 18.45 -1.60
C VAL A 426 -7.69 17.70 -1.48
N GLY A 427 -6.57 18.43 -1.44
CA GLY A 427 -5.25 17.89 -1.13
C GLY A 427 -4.92 18.05 0.35
N ARG A 428 -4.13 17.14 0.94
CA ARG A 428 -3.74 17.23 2.35
C ARG A 428 -2.31 16.77 2.60
N THR A 429 -1.61 17.45 3.53
CA THR A 429 -0.42 16.97 4.22
C THR A 429 -0.76 16.48 5.63
N PHE A 430 0.19 15.85 6.30
CA PHE A 430 -0.01 15.30 7.66
C PHE A 430 0.95 15.95 8.66
N GLN A 431 0.49 16.14 9.89
CA GLN A 431 1.29 16.63 11.00
C GLN A 431 2.55 15.75 11.21
N ILE A 432 2.37 14.42 11.32
CA ILE A 432 3.46 13.45 11.25
C ILE A 432 3.57 13.02 9.81
N MET A 433 4.73 13.29 9.19
CA MET A 433 5.01 12.95 7.80
C MET A 433 4.74 11.48 7.52
N ARG A 434 4.07 11.21 6.38
CA ARG A 434 3.69 9.87 5.94
C ARG A 434 4.24 9.56 4.55
N PRO A 435 5.57 9.49 4.41
CA PRO A 435 6.17 9.11 3.15
C PRO A 435 5.91 7.64 2.84
N PHE A 436 5.88 7.30 1.56
CA PHE A 436 6.10 5.93 1.12
C PHE A 436 7.62 5.70 1.09
N ALA A 437 8.15 5.25 2.23
CA ALA A 437 9.58 5.31 2.55
C ALA A 437 10.48 4.55 1.56
N ARG A 438 9.97 3.43 0.97
CA ARG A 438 10.72 2.62 -0.01
C ARG A 438 10.53 3.05 -1.46
N MET A 439 9.72 4.07 -1.72
CA MET A 439 9.52 4.66 -3.03
C MET A 439 10.44 5.85 -3.23
N SER A 440 10.78 6.14 -4.49
CA SER A 440 11.45 7.39 -4.85
C SER A 440 10.53 8.60 -4.61
N VAL A 441 11.10 9.82 -4.58
CA VAL A 441 10.29 11.05 -4.55
C VAL A 441 9.30 11.07 -5.71
N ARG A 442 9.77 10.78 -6.92
CA ARG A 442 8.96 10.70 -8.14
C ARG A 442 7.80 9.72 -7.99
N ASP A 443 8.04 8.52 -7.45
CA ASP A 443 7.00 7.52 -7.26
C ASP A 443 6.00 7.89 -6.16
N ASN A 444 6.45 8.51 -5.06
CA ASN A 444 5.60 9.08 -4.03
C ASN A 444 4.61 10.11 -4.61
N VAL A 445 5.11 11.01 -5.43
CA VAL A 445 4.31 12.07 -6.06
C VAL A 445 3.40 11.51 -7.15
N ARG A 446 3.86 10.50 -7.91
CA ARG A 446 3.05 9.81 -8.94
C ARG A 446 1.80 9.16 -8.37
N VAL A 447 1.86 8.64 -7.14
CA VAL A 447 0.66 8.10 -6.45
C VAL A 447 -0.43 9.18 -6.36
N GLY A 448 -0.10 10.42 -6.00
CA GLY A 448 -1.04 11.55 -5.98
C GLY A 448 -1.58 11.92 -7.37
N ALA A 449 -0.74 11.79 -8.40
CA ALA A 449 -1.13 12.11 -9.78
C ALA A 449 -2.22 11.17 -10.33
N TYR A 450 -2.34 9.94 -9.82
CA TYR A 450 -3.33 8.97 -10.30
C TYR A 450 -4.79 9.39 -10.11
N VAL A 451 -5.05 10.40 -9.30
CA VAL A 451 -6.40 10.97 -9.14
C VAL A 451 -6.90 11.60 -10.45
N GLN A 452 -6.01 12.30 -11.16
CA GLN A 452 -6.35 13.09 -12.35
C GLN A 452 -5.87 12.44 -13.65
N ALA A 453 -4.80 11.65 -13.59
CA ALA A 453 -4.17 11.12 -14.79
C ALA A 453 -5.04 10.05 -15.48
N ALA A 454 -5.30 10.20 -16.78
CA ALA A 454 -5.97 9.20 -17.61
C ALA A 454 -5.01 8.07 -18.04
N SER A 455 -3.70 8.34 -18.13
CA SER A 455 -2.67 7.40 -18.56
C SER A 455 -1.47 7.40 -17.61
N GLU A 456 -0.62 6.36 -17.70
CA GLU A 456 0.63 6.29 -16.94
C GLU A 456 1.61 7.40 -17.34
N GLN A 457 1.63 7.73 -18.64
CA GLN A 457 2.46 8.81 -19.16
C GLN A 457 2.04 10.18 -18.59
N GLU A 458 0.73 10.41 -18.49
CA GLU A 458 0.21 11.62 -17.86
C GLU A 458 0.52 11.68 -16.37
N ALA A 459 0.41 10.55 -15.65
CA ALA A 459 0.78 10.48 -14.25
C ALA A 459 2.27 10.85 -14.02
N HIS A 460 3.15 10.36 -14.90
CA HIS A 460 4.56 10.74 -14.87
C HIS A 460 4.78 12.25 -15.11
N ARG A 461 4.07 12.83 -16.09
CA ARG A 461 4.15 14.26 -16.38
C ARG A 461 3.68 15.11 -15.21
N LEU A 462 2.50 14.80 -14.64
CA LEU A 462 1.96 15.52 -13.48
C LEU A 462 2.85 15.40 -12.25
N ALA A 463 3.43 14.23 -12.02
CA ALA A 463 4.39 14.04 -10.93
C ALA A 463 5.66 14.85 -11.13
N ALA A 464 6.22 14.86 -12.34
CA ALA A 464 7.42 15.64 -12.64
C ALA A 464 7.19 17.16 -12.48
N ASP A 465 6.03 17.66 -12.94
CA ASP A 465 5.63 19.05 -12.75
C ASP A 465 5.52 19.40 -11.26
N ALA A 466 4.82 18.60 -10.48
CA ALA A 466 4.66 18.83 -9.04
C ALA A 466 6.00 18.80 -8.29
N VAL A 467 6.90 17.86 -8.63
CA VAL A 467 8.26 17.77 -8.06
C VAL A 467 9.07 19.03 -8.39
N ASN A 468 8.97 19.52 -9.62
CA ASN A 468 9.65 20.75 -10.04
C ASN A 468 9.13 21.99 -9.31
N ARG A 469 7.81 22.11 -9.16
CA ARG A 469 7.14 23.23 -8.48
C ARG A 469 7.56 23.38 -7.02
N VAL A 470 7.91 22.30 -6.34
CA VAL A 470 8.40 22.33 -4.95
C VAL A 470 9.94 22.33 -4.85
N GLY A 471 10.67 22.32 -5.98
CA GLY A 471 12.13 22.39 -6.00
C GLY A 471 12.86 21.07 -5.67
N LEU A 472 12.21 19.91 -5.87
CA LEU A 472 12.80 18.60 -5.57
C LEU A 472 13.35 17.84 -6.79
N SER A 473 13.52 18.50 -7.93
CA SER A 473 13.95 17.87 -9.20
C SER A 473 15.27 17.11 -9.08
N GLN A 474 16.25 17.64 -8.34
CA GLN A 474 17.57 17.03 -8.15
C GLN A 474 17.54 15.74 -7.34
N VAL A 475 16.54 15.58 -6.47
CA VAL A 475 16.37 14.40 -5.60
C VAL A 475 15.21 13.50 -6.03
N ALA A 476 14.64 13.72 -7.23
CA ALA A 476 13.45 13.05 -7.71
C ALA A 476 13.55 11.51 -7.70
N ASP A 477 14.73 10.97 -7.95
CA ASP A 477 14.98 9.52 -8.00
C ASP A 477 15.54 8.96 -6.67
N ARG A 478 15.79 9.81 -5.65
CA ARG A 478 16.16 9.36 -4.31
C ARG A 478 14.99 8.69 -3.62
N VAL A 479 15.29 7.68 -2.79
CA VAL A 479 14.31 6.98 -1.96
C VAL A 479 13.88 7.90 -0.80
N ALA A 480 12.58 7.94 -0.50
CA ALA A 480 12.05 8.86 0.50
C ALA A 480 12.65 8.67 1.90
N ALA A 481 13.09 7.45 2.25
CA ALA A 481 13.78 7.19 3.51
C ALA A 481 15.16 7.89 3.65
N GLU A 482 15.74 8.38 2.55
CA GLU A 482 17.06 9.07 2.52
C GLU A 482 16.92 10.60 2.51
N LEU A 483 15.70 11.15 2.61
CA LEU A 483 15.41 12.57 2.53
C LEU A 483 15.53 13.27 3.89
N THR A 484 15.89 14.56 3.85
CA THR A 484 15.82 15.45 5.03
C THR A 484 14.37 15.78 5.40
N THR A 485 14.14 16.28 6.61
CA THR A 485 12.81 16.72 7.08
C THR A 485 12.17 17.71 6.12
N LYS A 486 12.92 18.74 5.68
CA LYS A 486 12.46 19.72 4.68
C LYS A 486 12.04 19.04 3.37
N GLN A 487 12.89 18.16 2.84
CA GLN A 487 12.60 17.46 1.59
C GLN A 487 11.36 16.57 1.69
N LEU A 488 11.15 15.92 2.85
CA LEU A 488 9.94 15.12 3.11
C LEU A 488 8.68 15.99 3.15
N ARG A 489 8.73 17.17 3.79
CA ARG A 489 7.62 18.13 3.81
C ARG A 489 7.26 18.61 2.41
N LEU A 490 8.26 19.02 1.63
CA LEU A 490 8.07 19.41 0.24
C LEU A 490 7.55 18.29 -0.64
N MET A 491 8.00 17.05 -0.43
CA MET A 491 7.47 15.88 -1.14
C MET A 491 6.00 15.61 -0.82
N GLU A 492 5.56 15.77 0.44
CA GLU A 492 4.14 15.65 0.80
C GLU A 492 3.28 16.71 0.11
N ILE A 493 3.76 17.96 0.06
CA ILE A 493 3.11 19.02 -0.71
C ILE A 493 3.05 18.64 -2.20
N ALA A 494 4.16 18.19 -2.80
CA ALA A 494 4.20 17.75 -4.19
C ALA A 494 3.23 16.61 -4.49
N ARG A 495 3.11 15.63 -3.58
CA ARG A 495 2.16 14.52 -3.70
C ARG A 495 0.71 15.01 -3.74
N ALA A 496 0.36 15.97 -2.87
CA ALA A 496 -0.96 16.58 -2.89
C ALA A 496 -1.19 17.40 -4.16
N LEU A 497 -0.19 18.18 -4.61
CA LEU A 497 -0.25 19.01 -5.82
C LEU A 497 -0.44 18.23 -7.10
N ALA A 498 0.15 17.03 -7.19
CA ALA A 498 0.03 16.18 -8.38
C ALA A 498 -1.43 15.78 -8.67
N GLY A 499 -2.30 15.78 -7.66
CA GLY A 499 -3.74 15.61 -7.77
C GLY A 499 -4.50 16.86 -8.24
N LYS A 500 -3.82 17.98 -8.56
CA LYS A 500 -4.41 19.27 -8.93
C LYS A 500 -5.49 19.73 -7.96
N PRO A 501 -5.14 19.94 -6.67
CA PRO A 501 -6.13 20.33 -5.67
C PRO A 501 -6.62 21.76 -5.92
N ARG A 502 -7.90 22.01 -5.62
CA ARG A 502 -8.46 23.36 -5.49
C ARG A 502 -8.27 23.89 -4.07
N LEU A 503 -8.36 23.01 -3.08
CA LEU A 503 -8.11 23.28 -1.66
C LEU A 503 -6.96 22.42 -1.17
N LEU A 504 -5.93 23.05 -0.61
CA LEU A 504 -4.79 22.35 -0.01
C LEU A 504 -4.79 22.56 1.51
N LEU A 505 -4.92 21.46 2.25
CA LEU A 505 -4.90 21.45 3.72
C LEU A 505 -3.49 21.12 4.18
N LEU A 506 -2.80 22.07 4.82
CA LEU A 506 -1.44 21.93 5.34
C LEU A 506 -1.48 21.82 6.88
N ASP A 507 -1.07 20.68 7.41
CA ASP A 507 -1.13 20.38 8.85
C ASP A 507 0.29 20.41 9.43
N GLU A 508 0.63 21.48 10.18
CA GLU A 508 1.92 21.71 10.85
C GLU A 508 3.13 21.46 9.92
N THR A 509 3.07 22.02 8.72
CA THR A 509 4.06 21.75 7.67
C THR A 509 5.41 22.43 7.94
N LEU A 510 5.42 23.49 8.75
CA LEU A 510 6.62 24.24 9.14
C LEU A 510 7.27 23.71 10.42
N ALA A 511 6.59 22.81 11.14
CA ALA A 511 7.09 22.27 12.41
C ALA A 511 8.37 21.43 12.22
N GLY A 512 9.35 21.65 13.09
CA GLY A 512 10.63 20.91 13.08
C GLY A 512 11.64 21.37 12.02
N LEU A 513 11.41 22.50 11.35
CA LEU A 513 12.32 23.10 10.37
C LEU A 513 13.16 24.22 11.02
N GLY A 514 14.40 24.39 10.53
CA GLY A 514 15.24 25.54 10.87
C GLY A 514 14.72 26.85 10.24
N HIS A 515 15.12 28.01 10.77
CA HIS A 515 14.61 29.32 10.31
C HIS A 515 14.70 29.51 8.80
N GLY A 516 15.85 29.23 8.17
CA GLY A 516 16.00 29.34 6.71
C GLY A 516 15.14 28.35 5.92
N GLU A 517 14.91 27.14 6.49
CA GLU A 517 14.04 26.14 5.85
C GLU A 517 12.56 26.54 5.90
N VAL A 518 12.14 27.21 7.01
CA VAL A 518 10.79 27.79 7.15
C VAL A 518 10.53 28.79 6.05
N ASP A 519 11.48 29.69 5.78
CA ASP A 519 11.35 30.72 4.74
C ASP A 519 11.22 30.09 3.35
N GLU A 520 12.01 29.05 3.05
CA GLU A 520 11.92 28.35 1.76
C GLU A 520 10.56 27.67 1.56
N VAL A 521 10.07 26.94 2.58
CA VAL A 521 8.75 26.26 2.50
C VAL A 521 7.63 27.30 2.41
N THR A 522 7.72 28.39 3.18
CA THR A 522 6.76 29.52 3.13
C THR A 522 6.73 30.15 1.73
N ALA A 523 7.88 30.34 1.10
CA ALA A 523 7.96 30.84 -0.28
C ALA A 523 7.27 29.89 -1.29
N VAL A 524 7.41 28.58 -1.11
CA VAL A 524 6.68 27.60 -1.92
C VAL A 524 5.17 27.75 -1.72
N VAL A 525 4.68 27.79 -0.48
CA VAL A 525 3.25 27.95 -0.17
C VAL A 525 2.69 29.24 -0.77
N GLN A 526 3.40 30.36 -0.61
CA GLN A 526 2.99 31.64 -1.21
C GLN A 526 2.93 31.60 -2.73
N ARG A 527 3.89 30.94 -3.39
CA ARG A 527 3.88 30.76 -4.84
C ARG A 527 2.65 29.97 -5.29
N LEU A 528 2.33 28.85 -4.61
CA LEU A 528 1.16 28.03 -4.91
C LEU A 528 -0.16 28.82 -4.77
N ALA A 529 -0.27 29.66 -3.75
CA ALA A 529 -1.43 30.53 -3.59
C ALA A 529 -1.54 31.58 -4.71
N ARG A 530 -0.39 32.15 -5.18
CA ARG A 530 -0.39 33.07 -6.35
C ARG A 530 -0.83 32.37 -7.64
N GLU A 531 -0.60 31.08 -7.76
CA GLU A 531 -1.07 30.24 -8.88
C GLU A 531 -2.57 29.91 -8.77
N GLY A 532 -3.29 30.43 -7.76
CA GLY A 532 -4.73 30.29 -7.57
C GLY A 532 -5.16 29.11 -6.72
N ILE A 533 -4.22 28.39 -6.07
CA ILE A 533 -4.58 27.30 -5.15
C ILE A 533 -5.04 27.91 -3.81
N THR A 534 -6.23 27.51 -3.36
CA THR A 534 -6.74 27.88 -2.03
C THR A 534 -6.06 27.03 -0.98
N ILE A 535 -5.60 27.63 0.11
CA ILE A 535 -4.83 26.94 1.15
C ILE A 535 -5.46 27.18 2.52
N ALA A 536 -5.66 26.12 3.29
CA ALA A 536 -5.90 26.22 4.72
C ALA A 536 -4.71 25.58 5.45
N ILE A 537 -4.12 26.29 6.38
CA ILE A 537 -2.90 25.87 7.07
C ILE A 537 -3.08 25.94 8.59
N ILE A 538 -2.74 24.85 9.27
CA ILE A 538 -2.63 24.81 10.74
C ILE A 538 -1.17 24.97 11.11
N GLU A 539 -0.87 25.92 12.03
CA GLU A 539 0.45 26.08 12.62
C GLU A 539 0.35 26.56 14.08
N HIS A 540 1.40 26.32 14.84
CA HIS A 540 1.48 26.73 16.24
C HIS A 540 2.14 28.12 16.42
N THR A 541 3.00 28.52 15.48
CA THR A 541 3.78 29.75 15.57
C THR A 541 3.05 30.88 14.85
N MET A 542 2.37 31.75 15.62
CA MET A 542 1.61 32.88 15.09
C MET A 542 2.51 33.84 14.26
N LEU A 543 3.75 34.09 14.68
CA LEU A 543 4.67 35.03 14.04
C LEU A 543 5.01 34.64 12.59
N SER A 544 5.22 33.36 12.30
CA SER A 544 5.48 32.88 10.94
C SER A 544 4.24 32.99 10.06
N MET A 545 3.05 32.87 10.66
CA MET A 545 1.78 32.85 9.95
C MET A 545 1.26 34.25 9.57
N VAL A 546 1.51 35.28 10.37
CA VAL A 546 1.04 36.65 10.14
C VAL A 546 1.48 37.19 8.76
N ARG A 547 2.64 36.78 8.26
CA ARG A 547 3.16 37.18 6.95
C ARG A 547 2.68 36.30 5.81
N LEU A 548 2.12 35.14 6.13
CA LEU A 548 1.76 34.12 5.15
C LEU A 548 0.27 34.17 4.81
N VAL A 549 -0.61 34.33 5.81
CA VAL A 549 -2.06 34.15 5.67
C VAL A 549 -2.79 35.47 5.35
N ASP A 550 -3.92 35.35 4.70
CA ASP A 550 -4.81 36.47 4.42
C ASP A 550 -5.83 36.66 5.55
N ARG A 551 -6.18 35.58 6.27
CA ARG A 551 -7.16 35.56 7.34
C ARG A 551 -6.83 34.50 8.36
N PHE A 552 -7.11 34.74 9.63
CA PHE A 552 -7.07 33.76 10.71
C PHE A 552 -8.44 33.31 11.15
N LEU A 553 -8.58 32.01 11.40
CA LEU A 553 -9.64 31.38 12.16
C LEU A 553 -9.02 30.87 13.48
N VAL A 554 -9.41 31.44 14.61
CA VAL A 554 -8.91 31.05 15.92
C VAL A 554 -9.89 30.10 16.57
N LEU A 555 -9.41 28.91 16.92
CA LEU A 555 -10.19 27.93 17.67
C LEU A 555 -9.75 27.90 19.13
N ASP A 556 -10.73 27.82 20.02
CA ASP A 556 -10.52 27.52 21.44
C ASP A 556 -11.62 26.58 21.94
N HIS A 557 -11.24 25.54 22.70
CA HIS A 557 -12.16 24.52 23.22
C HIS A 557 -13.16 23.97 22.20
N GLY A 558 -12.76 23.83 20.94
CA GLY A 558 -13.57 23.30 19.86
C GLY A 558 -14.51 24.31 19.16
N ALA A 559 -14.57 25.54 19.63
CA ALA A 559 -15.40 26.61 19.06
C ALA A 559 -14.55 27.69 18.37
N VAL A 560 -15.16 28.49 17.49
CA VAL A 560 -14.52 29.67 16.89
C VAL A 560 -14.48 30.79 17.94
N LEU A 561 -13.27 31.19 18.32
CA LEU A 561 -13.04 32.29 19.24
C LEU A 561 -13.00 33.64 18.53
N ALA A 562 -12.31 33.68 17.38
CA ALA A 562 -12.19 34.89 16.55
C ALA A 562 -11.94 34.51 15.09
N ASP A 563 -12.33 35.40 14.20
CA ASP A 563 -12.17 35.24 12.75
C ASP A 563 -11.93 36.62 12.11
N GLY A 564 -10.82 36.79 11.36
CA GLY A 564 -10.50 38.07 10.78
C GLY A 564 -9.08 38.20 10.23
N GLU A 565 -8.72 39.40 9.83
CA GLU A 565 -7.39 39.72 9.31
C GLU A 565 -6.29 39.54 10.39
N PRO A 566 -5.08 39.14 9.99
CA PRO A 566 -3.99 38.86 10.92
C PRO A 566 -3.66 39.98 11.88
N GLN A 567 -3.72 41.24 11.43
CA GLN A 567 -3.40 42.43 12.24
C GLN A 567 -4.41 42.68 13.36
N HIS A 568 -5.70 42.34 13.13
CA HIS A 568 -6.74 42.47 14.15
C HIS A 568 -6.67 41.31 15.14
N ILE A 569 -6.49 40.07 14.65
CA ILE A 569 -6.44 38.86 15.46
C ILE A 569 -5.27 38.87 16.44
N THR A 570 -4.10 39.36 16.03
CA THR A 570 -2.90 39.43 16.90
C THR A 570 -3.03 40.44 18.03
N ARG A 571 -4.03 41.33 17.98
CA ARG A 571 -4.32 42.35 19.01
C ARG A 571 -5.59 42.02 19.82
N ASP A 572 -6.33 40.98 19.43
CA ASP A 572 -7.55 40.60 20.16
C ASP A 572 -7.16 40.01 21.54
N GLN A 573 -7.63 40.67 22.59
CA GLN A 573 -7.37 40.29 23.98
C GLN A 573 -7.77 38.84 24.27
N ARG A 574 -8.88 38.39 23.75
CA ARG A 574 -9.38 37.00 23.93
C ARG A 574 -8.41 35.99 23.33
N VAL A 575 -7.84 36.31 22.18
CA VAL A 575 -6.87 35.44 21.50
C VAL A 575 -5.57 35.41 22.31
N ILE A 576 -5.11 36.56 22.81
CA ILE A 576 -3.90 36.66 23.63
C ILE A 576 -4.08 35.84 24.92
N GLU A 577 -5.22 35.96 25.61
CA GLU A 577 -5.56 35.21 26.82
C GLU A 577 -5.61 33.70 26.58
N ALA A 578 -6.17 33.24 25.44
CA ALA A 578 -6.23 31.84 25.09
C ALA A 578 -4.85 31.21 24.89
N TYR A 579 -3.88 31.96 24.37
CA TYR A 579 -2.50 31.50 24.13
C TYR A 579 -1.59 31.61 25.34
N LEU A 580 -1.63 32.73 26.08
CA LEU A 580 -0.72 33.03 27.19
C LEU A 580 -1.28 32.65 28.56
N GLY A 581 -2.59 32.42 28.63
CA GLY A 581 -3.32 32.19 29.87
C GLY A 581 -3.59 33.49 30.65
N LYS A 582 -4.72 33.53 31.37
CA LYS A 582 -5.19 34.72 32.13
C LYS A 582 -4.18 35.30 33.12
N LYS A 583 -3.33 34.47 33.67
CA LYS A 583 -2.30 34.92 34.64
C LYS A 583 -1.17 35.74 33.99
N TRP A 584 -0.80 35.48 32.75
CA TRP A 584 0.25 36.21 32.03
C TRP A 584 -0.20 37.61 31.58
N VAL A 585 -1.45 37.75 31.20
CA VAL A 585 -2.01 39.06 30.80
C VAL A 585 -2.07 40.01 32.00
N ALA A 586 -2.42 39.51 33.19
CA ALA A 586 -2.40 40.29 34.43
C ALA A 586 -0.97 40.77 34.79
N TYR A 587 0.07 39.95 34.53
CA TYR A 587 1.47 40.32 34.76
C TYR A 587 2.02 41.34 33.76
N ALA A 588 1.53 41.38 32.56
CA ALA A 588 1.97 42.32 31.51
C ALA A 588 1.29 43.70 31.59
N GLN A 589 0.25 43.83 32.46
CA GLN A 589 -0.46 45.09 32.72
C GLN A 589 -0.03 45.77 34.02
N THR A 590 0.80 45.10 34.83
CA THR A 590 1.50 45.68 36.00
C THR A 590 2.95 46.02 35.63
#